data_9a73122251b96bb206630b85d4e14c28
#
_entry.id   9a73122251b96bb206630b85d4e14c28
#
_cell.length_a   1.000
_cell.length_b   1.000
_cell.length_c   1.000
_cell.angle_alpha   90.00
_cell.angle_beta   90.00
_cell.angle_gamma   90.00
#
_symmetry.space_group_name_H-M   'P 1'
#
loop_
_entity.id
_entity.type
_entity.pdbx_description
1 polymer ?
#
loop_
_entity_poly.entity_id
_entity_poly.type
_entity_poly.pdbx_seq_one_letter_code
_entity_poly.pdbx_strand_id
1 'polypeptide(L)'
;MMAKETDYKAVAQQIIEVVGGPENIISVAHCATRLRLIVKNREIIDDKQVEAIDIVKGCFFTAGQYQIILGTGIVNKVYDEVMKLGIEGSSKNEQAAAAAKRGNKLQQLIRVFADVFVPIIPVMVATGLFMGLRGFLTQDALLAFFGTSADAIPKQFLEFTQILTDTAFSFLPVLVCWSAFKKFGGSPVLGIVIGLMLVSSILPTSWDVAQGNAKPLIFFGFIKVNGYQSSVLPAFIVGFLGSKIEQWLHDHVINALDLIVTPFVTVLVSLCLGLFIVGPIFHSVEVGLVSIVSALFSLPFGIGGFIWGALCQVIVVTGVHHALNLVEIEMLAKTKWNPVNPVGSCGIVAQAGAAMAVAVKTKSTKMKSLGYPSAISALLGITEEGADIFLDYLSDQSKSMSVLYRTQIS
;
A
#
# COMPACT_ATOMS: atom_id res chain seq x y z
N MET A 1 16.51 -39.04 -21.92
CA MET A 1 16.32 -39.01 -20.46
C MET A 1 14.92 -38.44 -20.25
N MET A 2 13.94 -39.28 -19.85
CA MET A 2 12.60 -38.84 -19.48
C MET A 2 12.73 -38.00 -18.22
N ALA A 3 12.26 -36.76 -18.22
CA ALA A 3 12.15 -35.95 -17.03
C ALA A 3 11.23 -36.67 -16.05
N LYS A 4 11.72 -36.96 -14.86
CA LYS A 4 10.97 -37.55 -13.76
C LYS A 4 9.81 -36.61 -13.45
N GLU A 5 8.58 -37.05 -13.68
CA GLU A 5 7.39 -36.25 -13.40
C GLU A 5 7.35 -35.99 -11.90
N THR A 6 7.45 -34.72 -11.51
CA THR A 6 7.52 -34.34 -10.09
C THR A 6 6.14 -34.55 -9.47
N ASP A 7 6.06 -35.42 -8.46
CA ASP A 7 4.83 -35.62 -7.69
C ASP A 7 4.59 -34.46 -6.70
N TYR A 8 3.86 -33.46 -7.16
CA TYR A 8 3.54 -32.26 -6.36
C TYR A 8 2.72 -32.58 -5.11
N LYS A 9 1.95 -33.69 -5.12
CA LYS A 9 1.19 -34.14 -3.96
C LYS A 9 2.12 -34.66 -2.86
N ALA A 10 3.09 -35.48 -3.23
CA ALA A 10 4.10 -35.95 -2.29
C ALA A 10 4.92 -34.81 -1.70
N VAL A 11 5.30 -33.82 -2.53
CA VAL A 11 6.02 -32.61 -2.07
C VAL A 11 5.16 -31.80 -1.11
N ALA A 12 3.88 -31.58 -1.39
CA ALA A 12 2.98 -30.85 -0.50
C ALA A 12 2.84 -31.54 0.85
N GLN A 13 2.71 -32.86 0.87
CA GLN A 13 2.64 -33.65 2.09
C GLN A 13 3.93 -33.55 2.91
N GLN A 14 5.08 -33.68 2.28
CA GLN A 14 6.38 -33.55 2.95
C GLN A 14 6.57 -32.15 3.55
N ILE A 15 6.18 -31.09 2.81
CA ILE A 15 6.24 -29.71 3.33
C ILE A 15 5.39 -29.59 4.59
N ILE A 16 4.14 -30.07 4.57
CA ILE A 16 3.23 -29.99 5.71
C ILE A 16 3.80 -30.74 6.91
N GLU A 17 4.33 -31.93 6.70
CA GLU A 17 4.90 -32.77 7.77
C GLU A 17 6.11 -32.08 8.43
N VAL A 18 7.05 -31.58 7.64
CA VAL A 18 8.30 -30.98 8.15
C VAL A 18 8.06 -29.61 8.80
N VAL A 19 7.00 -28.91 8.44
CA VAL A 19 6.64 -27.65 9.12
C VAL A 19 5.83 -27.86 10.41
N GLY A 20 5.67 -29.11 10.87
CA GLY A 20 5.02 -29.45 12.13
C GLY A 20 3.55 -29.88 11.99
N GLY A 21 3.15 -30.34 10.81
CA GLY A 21 1.81 -30.85 10.52
C GLY A 21 0.75 -29.77 10.29
N PRO A 22 -0.47 -30.17 9.89
CA PRO A 22 -1.57 -29.24 9.62
C PRO A 22 -1.91 -28.38 10.84
N GLU A 23 -1.74 -28.92 12.05
CA GLU A 23 -2.06 -28.22 13.30
C GLU A 23 -1.14 -27.03 13.59
N ASN A 24 0.08 -27.03 13.05
CA ASN A 24 1.01 -25.91 13.17
C ASN A 24 0.74 -24.81 12.12
N ILE A 25 -0.02 -25.10 11.07
CA ILE A 25 -0.32 -24.16 9.99
C ILE A 25 -1.64 -23.44 10.29
N ILE A 26 -1.58 -22.12 10.40
CA ILE A 26 -2.77 -21.29 10.58
C ILE A 26 -3.39 -20.98 9.22
N SER A 27 -2.56 -20.65 8.23
CA SER A 27 -3.02 -20.35 6.88
C SER A 27 -1.89 -20.45 5.87
N VAL A 28 -2.26 -20.67 4.61
CA VAL A 28 -1.36 -20.74 3.47
C VAL A 28 -1.75 -19.77 2.37
N ALA A 29 -0.76 -19.14 1.76
CA ALA A 29 -0.90 -18.38 0.53
C ALA A 29 0.33 -18.58 -0.35
N HIS A 30 0.31 -18.07 -1.55
CA HIS A 30 1.47 -18.09 -2.44
C HIS A 30 1.64 -16.76 -3.18
N CYS A 31 2.85 -16.49 -3.64
CA CYS A 31 3.15 -15.46 -4.64
C CYS A 31 3.74 -16.14 -5.88
N ALA A 32 4.28 -15.37 -6.81
CA ALA A 32 4.80 -15.91 -8.08
C ALA A 32 5.82 -17.05 -7.92
N THR A 33 6.60 -17.08 -6.82
CA THR A 33 7.71 -18.02 -6.63
C THR A 33 7.73 -18.72 -5.27
N ARG A 34 6.90 -18.30 -4.28
CA ARG A 34 7.01 -18.74 -2.89
C ARG A 34 5.68 -19.18 -2.32
N LEU A 35 5.72 -20.29 -1.58
CA LEU A 35 4.65 -20.70 -0.67
C LEU A 35 4.86 -19.96 0.66
N ARG A 36 3.81 -19.35 1.20
CA ARG A 36 3.84 -18.56 2.43
C ARG A 36 2.92 -19.18 3.46
N LEU A 37 3.48 -19.52 4.60
CA LEU A 37 2.77 -20.18 5.69
C LEU A 37 2.76 -19.26 6.92
N ILE A 38 1.62 -19.09 7.56
CA ILE A 38 1.55 -18.58 8.92
C ILE A 38 1.53 -19.79 9.83
N VAL A 39 2.53 -19.90 10.68
CA VAL A 39 2.69 -21.00 11.60
C VAL A 39 2.49 -20.58 13.04
N LYS A 40 1.94 -21.47 13.88
CA LYS A 40 1.73 -21.24 15.32
C LYS A 40 3.06 -21.18 16.06
N ASN A 41 3.91 -22.17 15.81
CA ASN A 41 5.21 -22.30 16.45
C ASN A 41 6.32 -22.47 15.39
N ARG A 42 7.22 -21.48 15.31
CA ARG A 42 8.36 -21.49 14.40
C ARG A 42 9.49 -22.41 14.88
N GLU A 43 9.63 -22.58 16.18
CA GLU A 43 10.78 -23.26 16.78
C GLU A 43 10.82 -24.77 16.48
N ILE A 44 9.68 -25.37 16.16
CA ILE A 44 9.59 -26.79 15.81
C ILE A 44 9.99 -27.06 14.35
N ILE A 45 10.22 -26.06 13.53
CA ILE A 45 10.54 -26.19 12.11
C ILE A 45 12.06 -26.19 11.94
N ASP A 46 12.60 -27.29 11.42
CA ASP A 46 14.00 -27.39 11.02
C ASP A 46 14.17 -27.00 9.55
N ASP A 47 14.80 -25.85 9.32
CA ASP A 47 15.03 -25.31 7.97
C ASP A 47 15.82 -26.27 7.08
N LYS A 48 16.73 -27.06 7.64
CA LYS A 48 17.52 -28.04 6.89
C LYS A 48 16.65 -29.17 6.33
N GLN A 49 15.66 -29.62 7.10
CA GLN A 49 14.71 -30.64 6.64
C GLN A 49 13.81 -30.10 5.55
N VAL A 50 13.35 -28.85 5.65
CA VAL A 50 12.56 -28.19 4.59
C VAL A 50 13.38 -28.00 3.32
N GLU A 51 14.64 -27.58 3.44
CA GLU A 51 15.55 -27.37 2.28
C GLU A 51 15.98 -28.73 1.63
N ALA A 52 15.86 -29.84 2.34
CA ALA A 52 16.15 -31.19 1.79
C ALA A 52 15.01 -31.74 0.90
N ILE A 53 13.83 -31.13 0.92
CA ILE A 53 12.71 -31.55 0.08
C ILE A 53 13.03 -31.21 -1.39
N ASP A 54 12.78 -32.17 -2.29
CA ASP A 54 12.98 -31.98 -3.72
C ASP A 54 12.19 -30.76 -4.22
N ILE A 55 12.75 -29.99 -5.14
CA ILE A 55 12.22 -28.72 -5.68
C ILE A 55 12.20 -27.51 -4.73
N VAL A 56 12.44 -27.65 -3.43
CA VAL A 56 12.62 -26.52 -2.52
C VAL A 56 13.99 -25.90 -2.76
N LYS A 57 14.01 -24.61 -3.06
CA LYS A 57 15.22 -23.84 -3.35
C LYS A 57 15.77 -23.12 -2.13
N GLY A 58 15.00 -23.06 -1.07
CA GLY A 58 15.34 -22.46 0.20
C GLY A 58 14.11 -22.07 0.99
N CYS A 59 14.29 -21.82 2.29
CA CYS A 59 13.23 -21.35 3.17
C CYS A 59 13.75 -20.31 4.14
N PHE A 60 12.86 -19.47 4.64
CA PHE A 60 13.20 -18.45 5.64
C PHE A 60 11.95 -17.94 6.35
N PHE A 61 12.15 -17.34 7.52
CA PHE A 61 11.09 -16.70 8.27
C PHE A 61 11.28 -15.19 8.27
N THR A 62 10.29 -14.45 7.76
CA THR A 62 10.30 -13.00 7.75
C THR A 62 8.89 -12.43 7.91
N ALA A 63 8.76 -11.26 8.52
CA ALA A 63 7.49 -10.57 8.73
C ALA A 63 6.37 -11.45 9.33
N GLY A 64 6.72 -12.42 10.20
CA GLY A 64 5.75 -13.33 10.82
C GLY A 64 5.28 -14.47 9.92
N GLN A 65 5.88 -14.67 8.75
CA GLN A 65 5.55 -15.71 7.78
C GLN A 65 6.74 -16.65 7.56
N TYR A 66 6.49 -17.94 7.45
CA TYR A 66 7.44 -18.92 6.96
C TYR A 66 7.29 -19.05 5.45
N GLN A 67 8.34 -18.75 4.72
CA GLN A 67 8.33 -18.70 3.25
C GLN A 67 9.21 -19.80 2.68
N ILE A 68 8.67 -20.59 1.75
CA ILE A 68 9.36 -21.68 1.05
C ILE A 68 9.44 -21.31 -0.44
N ILE A 69 10.66 -21.24 -0.97
CA ILE A 69 10.92 -20.89 -2.37
C ILE A 69 10.82 -22.12 -3.23
N LEU A 70 9.86 -22.13 -4.15
CA LEU A 70 9.62 -23.24 -5.07
C LEU A 70 9.93 -22.85 -6.54
N GLY A 71 9.68 -21.58 -6.89
CA GLY A 71 9.86 -21.07 -8.24
C GLY A 71 8.55 -20.89 -9.00
N THR A 72 8.62 -20.14 -10.11
CA THR A 72 7.48 -19.79 -10.96
C THR A 72 6.79 -21.03 -11.54
N GLY A 73 5.47 -21.08 -11.46
CA GLY A 73 4.64 -22.17 -11.98
C GLY A 73 4.59 -23.42 -11.11
N ILE A 74 5.67 -23.76 -10.39
CA ILE A 74 5.73 -24.88 -9.45
C ILE A 74 4.92 -24.55 -8.19
N VAL A 75 5.05 -23.33 -7.70
CA VAL A 75 4.39 -22.90 -6.47
C VAL A 75 2.86 -23.03 -6.56
N ASN A 76 2.26 -22.72 -7.71
CA ASN A 76 0.82 -22.85 -7.88
C ASN A 76 0.37 -24.30 -7.74
N LYS A 77 1.10 -25.24 -8.36
CA LYS A 77 0.78 -26.68 -8.31
C LYS A 77 0.90 -27.21 -6.88
N VAL A 78 1.96 -26.85 -6.17
CA VAL A 78 2.14 -27.25 -4.76
C VAL A 78 1.08 -26.60 -3.87
N TYR A 79 0.75 -25.35 -4.08
CA TYR A 79 -0.31 -24.67 -3.34
C TYR A 79 -1.68 -25.35 -3.52
N ASP A 80 -2.04 -25.70 -4.76
CA ASP A 80 -3.29 -26.40 -5.05
C ASP A 80 -3.36 -27.77 -4.32
N GLU A 81 -2.25 -28.49 -4.24
CA GLU A 81 -2.19 -29.76 -3.50
C GLU A 81 -2.27 -29.54 -1.97
N VAL A 82 -1.63 -28.48 -1.43
CA VAL A 82 -1.75 -28.10 -0.01
C VAL A 82 -3.20 -27.76 0.34
N MET A 83 -3.90 -27.06 -0.55
CA MET A 83 -5.33 -26.73 -0.37
C MET A 83 -6.22 -27.98 -0.33
N LYS A 84 -5.93 -28.98 -1.16
CA LYS A 84 -6.66 -30.27 -1.16
C LYS A 84 -6.48 -31.06 0.14
N LEU A 85 -5.45 -30.80 0.91
CA LEU A 85 -5.18 -31.41 2.20
C LEU A 85 -5.95 -30.74 3.37
N GLY A 86 -6.87 -29.81 3.05
CA GLY A 86 -7.79 -29.22 4.04
C GLY A 86 -7.18 -28.06 4.86
N ILE A 87 -6.07 -27.49 4.42
CA ILE A 87 -5.48 -26.32 5.06
C ILE A 87 -6.21 -25.07 4.54
N GLU A 88 -6.61 -24.16 5.44
CA GLU A 88 -7.28 -22.94 5.07
C GLU A 88 -6.37 -22.03 4.24
N GLY A 89 -6.79 -21.76 3.00
CA GLY A 89 -6.16 -20.77 2.16
C GLY A 89 -6.50 -19.37 2.66
N SER A 90 -5.52 -18.50 2.70
CA SER A 90 -5.75 -17.09 2.98
C SER A 90 -5.26 -16.22 1.82
N SER A 91 -5.93 -15.11 1.61
CA SER A 91 -5.44 -14.11 0.66
C SER A 91 -4.10 -13.52 1.16
N LYS A 92 -3.29 -13.01 0.23
CA LYS A 92 -2.06 -12.28 0.57
C LYS A 92 -2.30 -11.20 1.62
N ASN A 93 -3.48 -10.56 1.57
CA ASN A 93 -3.88 -9.50 2.49
C ASN A 93 -4.25 -10.03 3.88
N GLU A 94 -4.87 -11.21 3.98
CA GLU A 94 -5.21 -11.84 5.26
C GLU A 94 -3.97 -12.34 5.99
N GLN A 95 -3.00 -12.88 5.26
CA GLN A 95 -1.71 -13.25 5.84
C GLN A 95 -0.91 -12.04 6.32
N ALA A 96 -0.90 -10.97 5.53
CA ALA A 96 -0.30 -9.71 5.94
C ALA A 96 -0.98 -9.14 7.20
N ALA A 97 -2.31 -9.28 7.32
CA ALA A 97 -3.07 -8.85 8.49
C ALA A 97 -2.78 -9.70 9.75
N ALA A 98 -2.63 -11.01 9.59
CA ALA A 98 -2.29 -11.91 10.71
C ALA A 98 -0.85 -11.69 11.22
N ALA A 99 0.09 -11.46 10.31
CA ALA A 99 1.47 -11.08 10.66
C ALA A 99 1.52 -9.70 11.36
N ALA A 100 0.62 -8.79 11.02
CA ALA A 100 0.52 -7.44 11.58
C ALA A 100 0.13 -7.40 13.06
N LYS A 101 -0.64 -8.36 13.55
CA LYS A 101 -1.03 -8.42 14.96
C LYS A 101 0.17 -8.55 15.92
N ARG A 102 1.35 -8.85 15.40
CA ARG A 102 2.62 -8.96 16.16
C ARG A 102 3.47 -7.67 16.15
N GLY A 103 3.05 -6.62 15.43
CA GLY A 103 3.77 -5.33 15.35
C GLY A 103 3.43 -4.35 16.47
N ASN A 104 4.24 -3.30 16.61
CA ASN A 104 3.97 -2.19 17.53
C ASN A 104 2.64 -1.49 17.17
N LYS A 105 1.94 -0.90 18.17
CA LYS A 105 0.62 -0.24 17.99
C LYS A 105 0.63 0.79 16.86
N LEU A 106 1.72 1.56 16.72
CA LEU A 106 1.87 2.54 15.63
C LEU A 106 1.92 1.86 14.26
N GLN A 107 2.69 0.77 14.12
CA GLN A 107 2.75 0.01 12.87
C GLN A 107 1.41 -0.62 12.52
N GLN A 108 0.65 -1.10 13.51
CA GLN A 108 -0.70 -1.61 13.31
C GLN A 108 -1.65 -0.51 12.79
N LEU A 109 -1.60 0.69 13.37
CA LEU A 109 -2.41 1.83 12.93
C LEU A 109 -2.09 2.22 11.47
N ILE A 110 -0.80 2.36 11.14
CA ILE A 110 -0.35 2.69 9.78
C ILE A 110 -0.82 1.62 8.78
N ARG A 111 -0.75 0.35 9.14
CA ARG A 111 -1.20 -0.74 8.28
C ARG A 111 -2.72 -0.73 8.07
N VAL A 112 -3.50 -0.54 9.13
CA VAL A 112 -4.97 -0.41 9.02
C VAL A 112 -5.33 0.73 8.06
N PHE A 113 -4.60 1.84 8.16
CA PHE A 113 -4.74 2.96 7.24
C PHE A 113 -4.39 2.54 5.80
N ALA A 114 -3.23 1.92 5.59
CA ALA A 114 -2.80 1.45 4.28
C ALA A 114 -3.81 0.46 3.64
N ASP A 115 -4.39 -0.44 4.42
CA ASP A 115 -5.38 -1.43 3.95
C ASP A 115 -6.63 -0.78 3.34
N VAL A 116 -7.01 0.43 3.78
CA VAL A 116 -8.12 1.19 3.19
C VAL A 116 -7.75 1.70 1.80
N PHE A 117 -6.45 1.95 1.52
CA PHE A 117 -6.00 2.46 0.23
C PHE A 117 -5.73 1.36 -0.81
N VAL A 118 -5.41 0.13 -0.39
CA VAL A 118 -5.11 -0.97 -1.32
C VAL A 118 -6.13 -1.12 -2.46
N PRO A 119 -7.46 -1.13 -2.22
CA PRO A 119 -8.43 -1.23 -3.32
C PRO A 119 -8.53 0.04 -4.19
N ILE A 120 -8.01 1.17 -3.71
CA ILE A 120 -8.06 2.47 -4.41
C ILE A 120 -6.81 2.65 -5.30
N ILE A 121 -5.68 2.05 -4.95
CA ILE A 121 -4.41 2.19 -5.68
C ILE A 121 -4.55 1.97 -7.19
N PRO A 122 -5.22 0.93 -7.72
CA PRO A 122 -5.33 0.73 -9.17
C PRO A 122 -5.99 1.92 -9.89
N VAL A 123 -6.99 2.54 -9.26
CA VAL A 123 -7.68 3.73 -9.80
C VAL A 123 -6.73 4.93 -9.83
N MET A 124 -5.96 5.13 -8.74
CA MET A 124 -4.98 6.21 -8.65
C MET A 124 -3.86 6.06 -9.67
N VAL A 125 -3.37 4.83 -9.87
CA VAL A 125 -2.34 4.52 -10.90
C VAL A 125 -2.88 4.83 -12.30
N ALA A 126 -4.08 4.38 -12.62
CA ALA A 126 -4.70 4.65 -13.93
C ALA A 126 -4.84 6.17 -14.16
N THR A 127 -5.32 6.90 -13.16
CA THR A 127 -5.46 8.36 -13.22
C THR A 127 -4.10 9.05 -13.40
N GLY A 128 -3.08 8.61 -12.67
CA GLY A 128 -1.70 9.09 -12.82
C GLY A 128 -1.13 8.87 -14.23
N LEU A 129 -1.41 7.71 -14.84
CA LEU A 129 -1.03 7.41 -16.22
C LEU A 129 -1.74 8.35 -17.21
N PHE A 130 -3.04 8.64 -17.02
CA PHE A 130 -3.76 9.63 -17.82
C PHE A 130 -3.18 11.04 -17.66
N MET A 131 -2.78 11.42 -16.43
CA MET A 131 -2.10 12.71 -16.19
C MET A 131 -0.76 12.78 -16.94
N GLY A 132 0.03 11.71 -16.89
CA GLY A 132 1.29 11.61 -17.62
C GLY A 132 1.10 11.67 -19.13
N LEU A 133 0.10 10.95 -19.66
CA LEU A 133 -0.24 10.97 -21.09
C LEU A 133 -0.70 12.37 -21.52
N ARG A 134 -1.59 13.01 -20.75
CA ARG A 134 -2.03 14.37 -21.01
C ARG A 134 -0.84 15.35 -21.01
N GLY A 135 0.02 15.28 -19.98
CA GLY A 135 1.21 16.12 -19.89
C GLY A 135 2.16 15.94 -21.08
N PHE A 136 2.34 14.69 -21.53
CA PHE A 136 3.12 14.40 -22.73
C PHE A 136 2.50 15.01 -23.99
N LEU A 137 1.19 14.82 -24.22
CA LEU A 137 0.49 15.31 -25.39
C LEU A 137 0.36 16.85 -25.43
N THR A 138 0.42 17.52 -24.29
CA THR A 138 0.34 18.98 -24.18
C THR A 138 1.71 19.65 -24.00
N GLN A 139 2.81 18.90 -24.09
CA GLN A 139 4.16 19.43 -23.88
C GLN A 139 4.60 20.29 -25.08
N ASP A 140 4.98 21.53 -24.84
CA ASP A 140 5.35 22.50 -25.88
C ASP A 140 6.49 21.98 -26.78
N ALA A 141 7.49 21.30 -26.21
CA ALA A 141 8.62 20.74 -26.98
C ALA A 141 8.14 19.67 -28.00
N LEU A 142 7.19 18.83 -27.61
CA LEU A 142 6.61 17.82 -28.49
C LEU A 142 5.75 18.48 -29.59
N LEU A 143 4.92 19.42 -29.21
CA LEU A 143 4.06 20.15 -30.15
C LEU A 143 4.87 20.93 -31.17
N ALA A 144 5.95 21.59 -30.73
CA ALA A 144 6.88 22.28 -31.62
C ALA A 144 7.60 21.33 -32.60
N PHE A 145 7.97 20.11 -32.15
CA PHE A 145 8.54 19.08 -33.04
C PHE A 145 7.58 18.68 -34.16
N PHE A 146 6.26 18.65 -33.91
CA PHE A 146 5.23 18.39 -34.91
C PHE A 146 4.77 19.66 -35.67
N GLY A 147 5.41 20.80 -35.44
CA GLY A 147 5.07 22.07 -36.08
C GLY A 147 3.72 22.68 -35.65
N THR A 148 3.27 22.33 -34.44
CA THR A 148 2.00 22.80 -33.88
C THR A 148 2.21 23.47 -32.51
N SER A 149 1.18 24.05 -31.93
CA SER A 149 1.21 24.68 -30.60
C SER A 149 0.05 24.23 -29.74
N ALA A 150 0.10 24.53 -28.45
CA ALA A 150 -0.95 24.14 -27.49
C ALA A 150 -2.33 24.72 -27.89
N ASP A 151 -2.37 25.86 -28.56
CA ASP A 151 -3.61 26.49 -29.01
C ASP A 151 -4.30 25.74 -30.15
N ALA A 152 -3.57 24.88 -30.86
CA ALA A 152 -4.14 24.05 -31.92
C ALA A 152 -4.88 22.80 -31.37
N ILE A 153 -4.73 22.49 -30.09
CA ILE A 153 -5.42 21.36 -29.45
C ILE A 153 -6.89 21.72 -29.23
N PRO A 154 -7.85 20.92 -29.75
CA PRO A 154 -9.27 21.22 -29.56
C PRO A 154 -9.63 21.31 -28.07
N LYS A 155 -10.37 22.35 -27.69
CA LYS A 155 -10.80 22.59 -26.31
C LYS A 155 -11.55 21.35 -25.73
N GLN A 156 -12.40 20.73 -26.54
CA GLN A 156 -13.16 19.54 -26.17
C GLN A 156 -12.24 18.36 -25.79
N PHE A 157 -11.10 18.23 -26.47
CA PHE A 157 -10.10 17.19 -26.12
C PHE A 157 -9.44 17.49 -24.79
N LEU A 158 -9.10 18.75 -24.52
CA LEU A 158 -8.55 19.16 -23.21
C LEU A 158 -9.56 18.92 -22.08
N GLU A 159 -10.83 19.26 -22.29
CA GLU A 159 -11.91 19.00 -21.33
C GLU A 159 -12.12 17.50 -21.10
N PHE A 160 -12.13 16.69 -22.16
CA PHE A 160 -12.23 15.22 -22.04
C PHE A 160 -11.05 14.64 -21.24
N THR A 161 -9.83 15.04 -21.56
CA THR A 161 -8.65 14.58 -20.80
C THR A 161 -8.69 15.05 -19.35
N GLN A 162 -9.27 16.23 -19.07
CA GLN A 162 -9.44 16.70 -17.71
C GLN A 162 -10.43 15.86 -16.91
N ILE A 163 -11.50 15.36 -17.52
CA ILE A 163 -12.40 14.41 -16.87
C ILE A 163 -11.61 13.14 -16.43
N LEU A 164 -10.74 12.62 -17.29
CA LEU A 164 -9.93 11.44 -16.99
C LEU A 164 -8.91 11.68 -15.87
N THR A 165 -8.36 12.88 -15.76
CA THR A 165 -7.30 13.20 -14.80
C THR A 165 -7.82 13.69 -13.46
N ASP A 166 -8.91 14.44 -13.43
CA ASP A 166 -9.32 15.16 -12.23
C ASP A 166 -10.44 14.47 -11.44
N THR A 167 -11.30 13.67 -12.11
CA THR A 167 -12.48 13.08 -11.47
C THR A 167 -12.12 12.17 -10.29
N ALA A 168 -11.18 11.24 -10.47
CA ALA A 168 -10.81 10.29 -9.42
C ALA A 168 -10.22 11.00 -8.19
N PHE A 169 -9.43 12.05 -8.38
CA PHE A 169 -8.88 12.83 -7.27
C PHE A 169 -9.95 13.68 -6.59
N SER A 170 -10.82 14.33 -7.34
CA SER A 170 -11.90 15.16 -6.78
C SER A 170 -12.87 14.33 -5.93
N PHE A 171 -13.18 13.10 -6.38
CA PHE A 171 -14.07 12.17 -5.67
C PHE A 171 -13.32 11.15 -4.80
N LEU A 172 -12.03 11.34 -4.56
CA LEU A 172 -11.22 10.47 -3.70
C LEU A 172 -11.85 10.22 -2.32
N PRO A 173 -12.48 11.21 -1.64
CA PRO A 173 -13.19 10.98 -0.38
C PRO A 173 -14.27 9.90 -0.47
N VAL A 174 -14.94 9.77 -1.62
CA VAL A 174 -15.97 8.74 -1.82
C VAL A 174 -15.35 7.35 -1.80
N LEU A 175 -14.22 7.18 -2.50
CA LEU A 175 -13.49 5.91 -2.56
C LEU A 175 -12.92 5.54 -1.19
N VAL A 176 -12.41 6.53 -0.45
CA VAL A 176 -11.87 6.34 0.90
C VAL A 176 -12.96 5.98 1.88
N CYS A 177 -14.09 6.69 1.93
CA CYS A 177 -15.23 6.34 2.77
C CYS A 177 -15.76 4.94 2.45
N TRP A 178 -15.95 4.62 1.17
CA TRP A 178 -16.38 3.29 0.73
C TRP A 178 -15.45 2.19 1.26
N SER A 179 -14.15 2.37 1.06
CA SER A 179 -13.15 1.39 1.47
C SER A 179 -13.05 1.28 2.99
N ALA A 180 -13.15 2.40 3.73
CA ALA A 180 -13.15 2.43 5.18
C ALA A 180 -14.37 1.68 5.74
N PHE A 181 -15.59 1.95 5.26
CA PHE A 181 -16.79 1.20 5.66
C PHE A 181 -16.61 -0.30 5.44
N LYS A 182 -16.13 -0.70 4.24
CA LYS A 182 -15.85 -2.10 3.93
C LYS A 182 -14.81 -2.72 4.87
N LYS A 183 -13.72 -1.99 5.17
CA LYS A 183 -12.63 -2.47 6.04
C LYS A 183 -13.08 -2.62 7.50
N PHE A 184 -13.89 -1.70 8.00
CA PHE A 184 -14.32 -1.68 9.40
C PHE A 184 -15.65 -2.38 9.65
N GLY A 185 -16.22 -3.06 8.62
CA GLY A 185 -17.40 -3.93 8.77
C GLY A 185 -18.75 -3.20 8.70
N GLY A 186 -18.80 -1.99 8.17
CA GLY A 186 -20.03 -1.29 7.86
C GLY A 186 -20.50 -1.52 6.41
N SER A 187 -21.66 -0.98 6.05
CA SER A 187 -22.22 -1.03 4.69
C SER A 187 -21.43 -0.15 3.71
N PRO A 188 -20.76 -0.72 2.69
CA PRO A 188 -19.98 0.06 1.73
C PRO A 188 -20.82 1.11 0.97
N VAL A 189 -22.12 0.84 0.80
CA VAL A 189 -23.04 1.77 0.10
C VAL A 189 -23.25 3.03 0.93
N LEU A 190 -23.39 2.92 2.26
CA LEU A 190 -23.47 4.09 3.13
C LEU A 190 -22.18 4.90 3.08
N GLY A 191 -21.02 4.22 3.00
CA GLY A 191 -19.73 4.88 2.80
C GLY A 191 -19.68 5.70 1.50
N ILE A 192 -20.22 5.17 0.39
CA ILE A 192 -20.34 5.91 -0.87
C ILE A 192 -21.21 7.17 -0.69
N VAL A 193 -22.39 7.02 -0.09
CA VAL A 193 -23.33 8.14 0.08
C VAL A 193 -22.72 9.24 0.96
N ILE A 194 -22.13 8.89 2.08
CA ILE A 194 -21.47 9.85 2.98
C ILE A 194 -20.32 10.53 2.27
N GLY A 195 -19.49 9.77 1.54
CA GLY A 195 -18.38 10.33 0.75
C GLY A 195 -18.86 11.33 -0.32
N LEU A 196 -19.95 11.03 -1.04
CA LEU A 196 -20.56 11.94 -2.00
C LEU A 196 -21.08 13.22 -1.33
N MET A 197 -21.66 13.10 -0.13
CA MET A 197 -22.11 14.27 0.63
C MET A 197 -20.94 15.17 1.07
N LEU A 198 -19.80 14.60 1.44
CA LEU A 198 -18.59 15.35 1.80
C LEU A 198 -18.00 16.16 0.62
N VAL A 199 -18.22 15.69 -0.60
CA VAL A 199 -17.75 16.37 -1.85
C VAL A 199 -18.88 17.00 -2.65
N SER A 200 -20.03 17.25 -2.02
CA SER A 200 -21.18 17.84 -2.67
C SER A 200 -20.82 19.17 -3.36
N SER A 201 -21.33 19.36 -4.57
CA SER A 201 -21.12 20.61 -5.35
C SER A 201 -21.73 21.85 -4.72
N ILE A 202 -22.61 21.70 -3.72
CA ILE A 202 -23.15 22.81 -2.93
C ILE A 202 -22.10 23.38 -1.99
N LEU A 203 -21.15 22.56 -1.57
CA LEU A 203 -20.05 22.97 -0.70
C LEU A 203 -18.94 23.62 -1.55
N PRO A 204 -18.50 24.84 -1.22
CA PRO A 204 -17.35 25.45 -1.90
C PRO A 204 -16.11 24.61 -1.64
N THR A 205 -15.26 24.45 -2.65
CA THR A 205 -14.02 23.66 -2.46
C THR A 205 -13.08 24.39 -1.51
N SER A 206 -12.32 23.64 -0.73
CA SER A 206 -11.31 24.22 0.16
C SER A 206 -10.26 25.05 -0.61
N TRP A 207 -9.99 24.66 -1.87
CA TRP A 207 -9.08 25.38 -2.75
C TRP A 207 -9.63 26.77 -3.17
N ASP A 208 -10.89 26.83 -3.60
CA ASP A 208 -11.52 28.11 -3.98
C ASP A 208 -11.62 29.06 -2.80
N VAL A 209 -11.90 28.51 -1.61
CA VAL A 209 -11.93 29.28 -0.37
C VAL A 209 -10.54 29.81 -0.02
N ALA A 210 -9.50 28.97 -0.14
CA ALA A 210 -8.12 29.38 0.14
C ALA A 210 -7.61 30.45 -0.82
N GLN A 211 -8.06 30.44 -2.10
CA GLN A 211 -7.72 31.45 -3.09
C GLN A 211 -8.61 32.73 -3.01
N GLY A 212 -9.63 32.73 -2.16
CA GLY A 212 -10.57 33.84 -2.06
C GLY A 212 -11.63 33.87 -3.17
N ASN A 213 -11.71 32.83 -4.03
CA ASN A 213 -12.67 32.73 -5.13
C ASN A 213 -14.07 32.35 -4.64
N ALA A 214 -14.17 31.71 -3.44
CA ALA A 214 -15.43 31.36 -2.81
C ALA A 214 -15.40 31.68 -1.32
N LYS A 215 -16.58 31.88 -0.72
CA LYS A 215 -16.71 32.05 0.73
C LYS A 215 -17.13 30.71 1.35
N PRO A 216 -16.56 30.33 2.50
CA PRO A 216 -17.02 29.14 3.22
C PRO A 216 -18.48 29.29 3.65
N LEU A 217 -19.22 28.19 3.71
CA LEU A 217 -20.53 28.20 4.34
C LEU A 217 -20.36 28.37 5.86
N ILE A 218 -21.07 29.35 6.44
CA ILE A 218 -20.98 29.63 7.87
C ILE A 218 -22.25 29.08 8.54
N PHE A 219 -22.08 28.03 9.34
CA PHE A 219 -23.15 27.48 10.17
C PHE A 219 -23.06 28.02 11.59
N PHE A 220 -24.22 28.31 12.18
CA PHE A 220 -24.36 28.83 13.55
C PHE A 220 -23.54 30.12 13.81
N GLY A 221 -23.15 30.84 12.77
CA GLY A 221 -22.41 32.11 12.85
C GLY A 221 -20.88 31.96 13.10
N PHE A 222 -20.37 30.75 13.37
CA PHE A 222 -18.95 30.54 13.71
C PHE A 222 -18.32 29.30 13.07
N ILE A 223 -19.06 28.30 12.64
CA ILE A 223 -18.48 27.09 12.02
C ILE A 223 -18.36 27.31 10.52
N LYS A 224 -17.12 27.37 10.03
CA LYS A 224 -16.82 27.43 8.60
C LYS A 224 -16.80 26.02 8.04
N VAL A 225 -17.61 25.76 7.02
CA VAL A 225 -17.73 24.46 6.35
C VAL A 225 -17.36 24.62 4.88
N ASN A 226 -16.45 23.79 4.42
CA ASN A 226 -16.02 23.68 3.03
C ASN A 226 -16.26 22.24 2.56
N GLY A 227 -16.23 22.03 1.26
CA GLY A 227 -16.18 20.70 0.68
C GLY A 227 -14.79 20.07 0.85
N TYR A 228 -14.77 18.79 1.02
CA TYR A 228 -13.53 18.00 1.23
C TYR A 228 -13.10 17.27 -0.05
N GLN A 229 -13.32 17.87 -1.21
CA GLN A 229 -12.79 17.37 -2.49
C GLN A 229 -11.29 17.19 -2.37
N SER A 230 -10.78 16.07 -2.86
CA SER A 230 -9.36 15.69 -2.78
C SER A 230 -8.79 15.51 -1.36
N SER A 231 -9.59 15.51 -0.31
CA SER A 231 -9.15 15.29 1.07
C SER A 231 -9.28 13.84 1.48
N VAL A 232 -8.27 13.29 2.12
CA VAL A 232 -8.17 11.86 2.48
C VAL A 232 -8.45 11.61 3.96
N LEU A 233 -7.80 12.35 4.86
CA LEU A 233 -7.91 12.13 6.30
C LEU A 233 -9.34 12.33 6.83
N PRO A 234 -10.04 13.43 6.48
CA PRO A 234 -11.44 13.60 6.89
C PRO A 234 -12.31 12.42 6.44
N ALA A 235 -12.17 12.01 5.18
CA ALA A 235 -12.94 10.90 4.62
C ALA A 235 -12.67 9.56 5.32
N PHE A 236 -11.39 9.27 5.62
CA PHE A 236 -10.99 8.06 6.36
C PHE A 236 -11.61 8.04 7.77
N ILE A 237 -11.47 9.15 8.52
CA ILE A 237 -11.98 9.23 9.90
C ILE A 237 -13.51 9.17 9.91
N VAL A 238 -14.19 9.87 8.99
CA VAL A 238 -15.65 9.82 8.88
C VAL A 238 -16.11 8.41 8.49
N GLY A 239 -15.40 7.75 7.57
CA GLY A 239 -15.68 6.36 7.19
C GLY A 239 -15.52 5.38 8.35
N PHE A 240 -14.47 5.54 9.15
CA PHE A 240 -14.25 4.76 10.37
C PHE A 240 -15.36 4.99 11.40
N LEU A 241 -15.64 6.24 11.75
CA LEU A 241 -16.66 6.60 12.73
C LEU A 241 -18.05 6.16 12.26
N GLY A 242 -18.39 6.42 10.99
CA GLY A 242 -19.66 6.05 10.41
C GLY A 242 -19.91 4.53 10.45
N SER A 243 -18.89 3.73 10.13
CA SER A 243 -18.99 2.26 10.22
C SER A 243 -19.22 1.80 11.67
N LYS A 244 -18.62 2.48 12.68
CA LYS A 244 -18.83 2.16 14.10
C LYS A 244 -20.19 2.59 14.60
N ILE A 245 -20.69 3.75 14.14
CA ILE A 245 -22.05 4.22 14.44
C ILE A 245 -23.07 3.24 13.87
N GLU A 246 -22.92 2.81 12.62
CA GLU A 246 -23.80 1.83 11.99
C GLU A 246 -23.85 0.52 12.79
N GLN A 247 -22.70 -0.06 13.13
CA GLN A 247 -22.63 -1.29 13.91
C GLN A 247 -23.31 -1.13 15.28
N TRP A 248 -23.02 -0.03 15.97
CA TRP A 248 -23.65 0.24 17.26
C TRP A 248 -25.17 0.37 17.15
N LEU A 249 -25.68 1.01 16.10
CA LEU A 249 -27.12 1.13 15.86
C LEU A 249 -27.74 -0.23 15.55
N HIS A 250 -27.13 -1.08 14.75
CA HIS A 250 -27.62 -2.44 14.49
C HIS A 250 -27.77 -3.26 15.76
N ASP A 251 -26.89 -3.06 16.75
CA ASP A 251 -26.94 -3.78 18.03
C ASP A 251 -28.02 -3.24 18.98
N HIS A 252 -28.51 -1.99 18.78
CA HIS A 252 -29.40 -1.31 19.73
C HIS A 252 -30.78 -0.99 19.17
N VAL A 253 -30.93 -0.91 17.85
CA VAL A 253 -32.24 -0.63 17.20
C VAL A 253 -33.02 -1.93 17.07
N ILE A 254 -34.34 -1.85 17.31
CA ILE A 254 -35.25 -3.00 17.16
C ILE A 254 -35.26 -3.45 15.69
N ASN A 255 -35.19 -4.76 15.44
CA ASN A 255 -35.13 -5.36 14.09
C ASN A 255 -36.20 -4.81 13.12
N ALA A 256 -37.39 -4.47 13.60
CA ALA A 256 -38.46 -3.92 12.77
C ALA A 256 -38.17 -2.52 12.21
N LEU A 257 -37.35 -1.73 12.90
CA LEU A 257 -36.98 -0.36 12.52
C LEU A 257 -35.53 -0.24 12.01
N ASP A 258 -34.71 -1.26 12.17
CA ASP A 258 -33.29 -1.25 11.87
C ASP A 258 -33.02 -0.85 10.42
N LEU A 259 -33.78 -1.39 9.46
CA LEU A 259 -33.62 -1.10 8.04
C LEU A 259 -33.81 0.39 7.68
N ILE A 260 -34.53 1.16 8.49
CA ILE A 260 -34.85 2.57 8.23
C ILE A 260 -34.04 3.47 9.15
N VAL A 261 -34.02 3.20 10.45
CA VAL A 261 -33.42 4.07 11.47
C VAL A 261 -31.91 4.03 11.38
N THR A 262 -31.31 2.85 11.24
CA THR A 262 -29.87 2.68 11.23
C THR A 262 -29.18 3.43 10.08
N PRO A 263 -29.56 3.26 8.79
CA PRO A 263 -28.93 4.02 7.72
C PRO A 263 -29.21 5.52 7.82
N PHE A 264 -30.45 5.92 8.21
CA PHE A 264 -30.79 7.33 8.35
C PHE A 264 -29.94 8.03 9.42
N VAL A 265 -29.84 7.46 10.61
CA VAL A 265 -29.07 8.04 11.72
C VAL A 265 -27.55 7.98 11.41
N THR A 266 -27.07 6.88 10.84
CA THR A 266 -25.67 6.74 10.44
C THR A 266 -25.25 7.83 9.47
N VAL A 267 -26.03 8.06 8.41
CA VAL A 267 -25.71 9.11 7.41
C VAL A 267 -25.77 10.50 8.05
N LEU A 268 -26.85 10.79 8.81
CA LEU A 268 -27.03 12.10 9.44
C LEU A 268 -25.88 12.41 10.41
N VAL A 269 -25.60 11.51 11.34
CA VAL A 269 -24.59 11.72 12.38
C VAL A 269 -23.19 11.76 11.77
N SER A 270 -22.88 10.85 10.83
CA SER A 270 -21.57 10.82 10.16
C SER A 270 -21.33 12.09 9.34
N LEU A 271 -22.35 12.61 8.66
CA LEU A 271 -22.24 13.86 7.90
C LEU A 271 -22.04 15.06 8.84
N CYS A 272 -22.81 15.16 9.91
CA CYS A 272 -22.64 16.22 10.91
C CYS A 272 -21.24 16.19 11.54
N LEU A 273 -20.78 15.03 11.97
CA LEU A 273 -19.41 14.86 12.49
C LEU A 273 -18.37 15.23 11.43
N GLY A 274 -18.58 14.77 10.19
CA GLY A 274 -17.69 15.02 9.07
C GLY A 274 -17.54 16.50 8.75
N LEU A 275 -18.65 17.22 8.61
CA LEU A 275 -18.64 18.62 8.21
C LEU A 275 -18.24 19.58 9.33
N PHE A 276 -18.66 19.32 10.56
CA PHE A 276 -18.52 20.29 11.65
C PHE A 276 -17.33 20.06 12.56
N ILE A 277 -16.84 18.83 12.68
CA ILE A 277 -15.79 18.48 13.63
C ILE A 277 -14.58 17.86 12.92
N VAL A 278 -14.77 16.69 12.31
CA VAL A 278 -13.68 15.91 11.72
C VAL A 278 -13.02 16.65 10.55
N GLY A 279 -13.85 17.18 9.67
CA GLY A 279 -13.38 17.86 8.47
C GLY A 279 -12.45 19.03 8.77
N PRO A 280 -12.86 20.05 9.54
CA PRO A 280 -12.00 21.20 9.84
C PRO A 280 -10.69 20.83 10.53
N ILE A 281 -10.75 19.85 11.48
CA ILE A 281 -9.56 19.41 12.23
C ILE A 281 -8.59 18.67 11.32
N PHE A 282 -9.05 17.61 10.68
CA PHE A 282 -8.16 16.73 9.91
C PHE A 282 -7.72 17.34 8.58
N HIS A 283 -8.55 18.19 7.96
CA HIS A 283 -8.12 18.98 6.82
C HIS A 283 -6.97 19.93 7.17
N SER A 284 -6.99 20.56 8.34
CA SER A 284 -5.86 21.37 8.81
C SER A 284 -4.59 20.56 8.99
N VAL A 285 -4.69 19.33 9.47
CA VAL A 285 -3.55 18.39 9.58
C VAL A 285 -3.00 18.05 8.20
N GLU A 286 -3.86 17.74 7.21
CA GLU A 286 -3.44 17.47 5.83
C GLU A 286 -2.68 18.66 5.22
N VAL A 287 -3.23 19.86 5.34
CA VAL A 287 -2.58 21.10 4.84
C VAL A 287 -1.22 21.29 5.50
N GLY A 288 -1.13 21.03 6.82
CA GLY A 288 0.13 21.07 7.56
C GLY A 288 1.17 20.07 7.02
N LEU A 289 0.77 18.82 6.80
CA LEU A 289 1.66 17.78 6.26
C LEU A 289 2.18 18.13 4.86
N VAL A 290 1.27 18.54 3.95
CA VAL A 290 1.64 18.97 2.60
C VAL A 290 2.58 20.17 2.65
N SER A 291 2.33 21.13 3.55
CA SER A 291 3.17 22.32 3.71
C SER A 291 4.59 21.97 4.20
N ILE A 292 4.71 21.05 5.15
CA ILE A 292 6.02 20.59 5.67
C ILE A 292 6.83 19.93 4.54
N VAL A 293 6.22 19.02 3.79
CA VAL A 293 6.91 18.33 2.69
C VAL A 293 7.25 19.31 1.57
N SER A 294 6.33 20.21 1.20
CA SER A 294 6.59 21.24 0.20
C SER A 294 7.73 22.17 0.62
N ALA A 295 7.77 22.59 1.89
CA ALA A 295 8.86 23.39 2.42
C ALA A 295 10.20 22.63 2.39
N LEU A 296 10.22 21.34 2.69
CA LEU A 296 11.41 20.50 2.59
C LEU A 296 11.94 20.48 1.14
N PHE A 297 11.07 20.24 0.16
CA PHE A 297 11.47 20.17 -1.25
C PHE A 297 11.76 21.55 -1.88
N SER A 298 11.37 22.65 -1.24
CA SER A 298 11.71 24.00 -1.65
C SER A 298 13.09 24.49 -1.19
N LEU A 299 13.79 23.69 -0.36
CA LEU A 299 15.16 24.01 0.07
C LEU A 299 16.11 24.13 -1.14
N PRO A 300 17.02 25.14 -1.13
CA PRO A 300 17.91 25.35 -2.25
C PRO A 300 18.87 24.16 -2.46
N PHE A 301 19.45 24.08 -3.65
CA PHE A 301 20.45 23.08 -4.06
C PHE A 301 19.96 21.61 -3.97
N GLY A 302 18.65 21.36 -3.94
CA GLY A 302 18.10 20.01 -3.85
C GLY A 302 18.30 19.33 -2.49
N ILE A 303 18.61 20.08 -1.43
CA ILE A 303 18.82 19.56 -0.06
C ILE A 303 17.61 18.73 0.40
N GLY A 304 16.37 19.18 0.13
CA GLY A 304 15.17 18.45 0.50
C GLY A 304 15.07 17.09 -0.17
N GLY A 305 15.35 17.04 -1.48
CA GLY A 305 15.41 15.78 -2.24
C GLY A 305 16.51 14.85 -1.74
N PHE A 306 17.67 15.39 -1.36
CA PHE A 306 18.77 14.61 -0.77
C PHE A 306 18.38 14.00 0.58
N ILE A 307 17.81 14.81 1.49
CA ILE A 307 17.34 14.33 2.81
C ILE A 307 16.28 13.25 2.61
N TRP A 308 15.30 13.51 1.75
CA TRP A 308 14.25 12.54 1.45
C TRP A 308 14.81 11.23 0.89
N GLY A 309 15.66 11.30 -0.14
CA GLY A 309 16.26 10.13 -0.77
C GLY A 309 17.13 9.32 0.20
N ALA A 310 17.86 9.97 1.09
CA ALA A 310 18.67 9.31 2.12
C ALA A 310 17.80 8.57 3.16
N LEU A 311 16.66 9.14 3.55
CA LEU A 311 15.77 8.56 4.56
C LEU A 311 14.79 7.55 3.97
N CYS A 312 14.43 7.67 2.70
CA CYS A 312 13.38 6.88 2.06
C CYS A 312 13.60 5.37 2.25
N GLN A 313 14.79 4.85 2.00
CA GLN A 313 15.09 3.42 2.15
C GLN A 313 15.03 2.95 3.60
N VAL A 314 15.44 3.78 4.56
CA VAL A 314 15.31 3.49 5.99
C VAL A 314 13.83 3.41 6.37
N ILE A 315 13.02 4.33 5.86
CA ILE A 315 11.56 4.35 6.09
C ILE A 315 10.90 3.11 5.46
N VAL A 316 11.32 2.69 4.27
CA VAL A 316 10.82 1.47 3.61
C VAL A 316 11.06 0.23 4.47
N VAL A 317 12.27 0.06 4.99
CA VAL A 317 12.63 -1.09 5.88
C VAL A 317 11.79 -1.13 7.14
N THR A 318 11.41 0.04 7.70
CA THR A 318 10.53 0.08 8.89
C THR A 318 9.07 -0.22 8.60
N GLY A 319 8.67 -0.31 7.31
CA GLY A 319 7.27 -0.47 6.88
C GLY A 319 6.40 0.78 7.03
N VAL A 320 6.96 1.90 7.50
CA VAL A 320 6.24 3.18 7.70
C VAL A 320 5.97 3.89 6.37
N HIS A 321 6.65 3.50 5.28
CA HIS A 321 6.49 4.10 3.95
C HIS A 321 5.05 4.10 3.44
N HIS A 322 4.20 3.15 3.86
CA HIS A 322 2.78 3.16 3.51
C HIS A 322 2.03 4.41 4.00
N ALA A 323 2.49 5.03 5.10
CA ALA A 323 1.93 6.30 5.56
C ALA A 323 2.34 7.48 4.67
N LEU A 324 3.49 7.38 3.99
CA LEU A 324 3.97 8.41 3.06
C LEU A 324 3.14 8.45 1.78
N ASN A 325 2.57 7.33 1.36
CA ASN A 325 1.65 7.28 0.23
C ASN A 325 0.46 8.24 0.39
N LEU A 326 0.02 8.45 1.65
CA LEU A 326 -1.00 9.45 1.94
C LEU A 326 -0.52 10.86 1.55
N VAL A 327 0.68 11.24 1.97
CA VAL A 327 1.23 12.57 1.69
C VAL A 327 1.40 12.77 0.19
N GLU A 328 1.85 11.75 -0.53
CA GLU A 328 1.99 11.79 -1.99
C GLU A 328 0.65 11.98 -2.69
N ILE A 329 -0.36 11.20 -2.29
CA ILE A 329 -1.72 11.30 -2.84
C ILE A 329 -2.31 12.69 -2.57
N GLU A 330 -2.17 13.19 -1.34
CA GLU A 330 -2.64 14.53 -0.95
C GLU A 330 -1.93 15.65 -1.72
N MET A 331 -0.60 15.56 -1.87
CA MET A 331 0.18 16.51 -2.66
C MET A 331 -0.30 16.52 -4.11
N LEU A 332 -0.41 15.33 -4.72
CA LEU A 332 -0.84 15.22 -6.10
C LEU A 332 -2.27 15.72 -6.28
N ALA A 333 -3.18 15.39 -5.36
CA ALA A 333 -4.57 15.82 -5.41
C ALA A 333 -4.73 17.35 -5.27
N LYS A 334 -3.98 17.96 -4.35
CA LYS A 334 -4.09 19.39 -4.01
C LYS A 334 -3.24 20.30 -4.90
N THR A 335 -1.98 19.91 -5.14
CA THR A 335 -0.99 20.78 -5.82
C THR A 335 -0.74 20.38 -7.26
N LYS A 336 -1.24 19.22 -7.70
CA LYS A 336 -0.91 18.58 -9.00
C LYS A 336 0.60 18.34 -9.20
N TRP A 337 1.38 18.39 -8.10
CA TRP A 337 2.82 18.21 -8.09
C TRP A 337 3.21 17.26 -6.97
N ASN A 338 4.04 16.26 -7.30
CA ASN A 338 4.55 15.28 -6.36
C ASN A 338 6.06 15.08 -6.57
N PRO A 339 6.92 15.79 -5.82
CA PRO A 339 8.38 15.63 -5.90
C PRO A 339 8.88 14.40 -5.16
N VAL A 340 8.05 13.82 -4.27
CA VAL A 340 8.39 12.68 -3.42
C VAL A 340 8.61 11.43 -4.26
N ASN A 341 7.69 11.14 -5.18
CA ASN A 341 7.69 9.92 -5.98
C ASN A 341 8.91 9.81 -6.91
N PRO A 342 9.33 10.83 -7.70
CA PRO A 342 10.53 10.74 -8.52
C PRO A 342 11.80 10.45 -7.71
N VAL A 343 11.97 11.08 -6.54
CA VAL A 343 13.12 10.84 -5.66
C VAL A 343 13.06 9.42 -5.08
N GLY A 344 11.87 8.97 -4.64
CA GLY A 344 11.64 7.61 -4.21
C GLY A 344 11.97 6.59 -5.31
N SER A 345 11.55 6.83 -6.54
CA SER A 345 11.82 5.98 -7.70
C SER A 345 13.32 5.84 -7.99
N CYS A 346 14.11 6.90 -7.84
CA CYS A 346 15.57 6.81 -7.92
C CYS A 346 16.14 5.86 -6.86
N GLY A 347 15.63 5.92 -5.63
CA GLY A 347 15.99 5.00 -4.55
C GLY A 347 15.65 3.54 -4.87
N ILE A 348 14.50 3.31 -5.46
CA ILE A 348 14.04 1.97 -5.90
C ILE A 348 14.97 1.38 -6.96
N VAL A 349 15.36 2.16 -7.98
CA VAL A 349 16.28 1.73 -9.03
C VAL A 349 17.68 1.45 -8.45
N ALA A 350 18.14 2.29 -7.54
CA ALA A 350 19.41 2.07 -6.83
C ALA A 350 19.37 0.76 -6.02
N GLN A 351 18.27 0.46 -5.34
CA GLN A 351 18.05 -0.79 -4.62
C GLN A 351 18.05 -2.01 -5.56
N ALA A 352 17.42 -1.90 -6.74
CA ALA A 352 17.47 -2.95 -7.75
C ALA A 352 18.90 -3.26 -8.17
N GLY A 353 19.71 -2.22 -8.40
CA GLY A 353 21.14 -2.36 -8.71
C GLY A 353 21.93 -3.02 -7.57
N ALA A 354 21.66 -2.64 -6.32
CA ALA A 354 22.30 -3.25 -5.15
C ALA A 354 21.95 -4.74 -5.01
N ALA A 355 20.65 -5.10 -5.14
CA ALA A 355 20.20 -6.49 -5.10
C ALA A 355 20.81 -7.34 -6.22
N MET A 356 20.90 -6.79 -7.43
CA MET A 356 21.56 -7.44 -8.56
C MET A 356 23.06 -7.68 -8.29
N ALA A 357 23.76 -6.68 -7.77
CA ALA A 357 25.19 -6.80 -7.43
C ALA A 357 25.43 -7.89 -6.36
N VAL A 358 24.57 -7.97 -5.34
CA VAL A 358 24.59 -9.04 -4.34
C VAL A 358 24.37 -10.41 -5.00
N ALA A 359 23.37 -10.54 -5.86
CA ALA A 359 23.04 -11.79 -6.54
C ALA A 359 24.21 -12.29 -7.42
N VAL A 360 24.91 -11.38 -8.10
CA VAL A 360 26.08 -11.73 -8.93
C VAL A 360 27.28 -12.13 -8.06
N LYS A 361 27.55 -11.38 -6.99
CA LYS A 361 28.78 -11.52 -6.19
C LYS A 361 28.71 -12.62 -5.15
N THR A 362 27.55 -12.95 -4.62
CA THR A 362 27.39 -13.97 -3.58
C THR A 362 27.71 -15.37 -4.08
N LYS A 363 28.30 -16.19 -3.20
CA LYS A 363 28.50 -17.63 -3.45
C LYS A 363 27.30 -18.47 -2.99
N SER A 364 26.41 -17.89 -2.17
CA SER A 364 25.23 -18.57 -1.65
C SER A 364 24.17 -18.73 -2.73
N THR A 365 23.76 -19.98 -3.00
CA THR A 365 22.66 -20.29 -3.93
C THR A 365 21.34 -19.69 -3.46
N LYS A 366 21.11 -19.65 -2.15
CA LYS A 366 19.96 -19.02 -1.51
C LYS A 366 19.90 -17.51 -1.83
N MET A 367 21.01 -16.78 -1.63
CA MET A 367 21.07 -15.35 -1.93
C MET A 367 20.92 -15.07 -3.41
N LYS A 368 21.42 -15.92 -4.29
CA LYS A 368 21.20 -15.78 -5.75
C LYS A 368 19.76 -15.93 -6.14
N SER A 369 19.08 -16.97 -5.60
CA SER A 369 17.66 -17.25 -5.90
C SER A 369 16.70 -16.19 -5.37
N LEU A 370 17.11 -15.41 -4.38
CA LEU A 370 16.39 -14.25 -3.86
C LEU A 370 16.76 -12.96 -4.61
N GLY A 371 18.04 -12.71 -4.82
CA GLY A 371 18.55 -11.45 -5.34
C GLY A 371 18.13 -11.14 -6.77
N TYR A 372 18.16 -12.12 -7.69
CA TYR A 372 17.74 -11.89 -9.06
C TYR A 372 16.25 -11.52 -9.20
N PRO A 373 15.30 -12.32 -8.64
CA PRO A 373 13.89 -11.92 -8.71
C PRO A 373 13.60 -10.59 -8.04
N SER A 374 14.23 -10.31 -6.90
CA SER A 374 14.02 -9.05 -6.19
C SER A 374 14.58 -7.84 -6.91
N ALA A 375 15.72 -7.98 -7.60
CA ALA A 375 16.24 -6.93 -8.46
C ALA A 375 15.27 -6.61 -9.61
N ILE A 376 14.70 -7.64 -10.24
CA ILE A 376 13.72 -7.47 -11.32
C ILE A 376 12.42 -6.87 -10.77
N SER A 377 11.92 -7.35 -9.62
CA SER A 377 10.73 -6.80 -8.97
C SER A 377 10.90 -5.33 -8.61
N ALA A 378 12.08 -4.95 -8.11
CA ALA A 378 12.39 -3.56 -7.78
C ALA A 378 12.39 -2.66 -9.02
N LEU A 379 12.91 -3.12 -10.18
CA LEU A 379 12.81 -2.37 -11.44
C LEU A 379 11.36 -2.15 -11.88
N LEU A 380 10.44 -3.04 -11.48
CA LEU A 380 9.00 -2.91 -11.74
C LEU A 380 8.26 -2.12 -10.64
N GLY A 381 9.00 -1.51 -9.69
CA GLY A 381 8.41 -0.70 -8.62
C GLY A 381 7.98 -1.48 -7.36
N ILE A 382 8.36 -2.77 -7.23
CA ILE A 382 8.04 -3.61 -6.07
C ILE A 382 9.30 -3.75 -5.21
N THR A 383 9.37 -3.04 -4.07
CA THR A 383 10.63 -2.80 -3.34
C THR A 383 10.77 -3.53 -2.01
N GLU A 384 9.69 -4.06 -1.44
CA GLU A 384 9.69 -4.64 -0.09
C GLU A 384 10.72 -5.77 0.09
N GLU A 385 10.98 -6.53 -0.98
CA GLU A 385 11.89 -7.69 -0.95
C GLU A 385 13.37 -7.32 -1.12
N GLY A 386 13.68 -6.22 -1.80
CA GLY A 386 15.06 -5.85 -2.11
C GLY A 386 15.83 -5.25 -0.93
N ALA A 387 15.14 -4.53 -0.04
CA ALA A 387 15.74 -3.95 1.16
C ALA A 387 16.14 -5.03 2.17
N ASP A 388 15.29 -6.05 2.36
CA ASP A 388 15.54 -7.16 3.28
C ASP A 388 16.77 -7.98 2.84
N ILE A 389 16.95 -8.23 1.53
CA ILE A 389 18.09 -8.97 0.98
C ILE A 389 19.40 -8.24 1.23
N PHE A 390 19.41 -6.92 1.07
CA PHE A 390 20.60 -6.13 1.32
C PHE A 390 21.01 -6.16 2.80
N LEU A 391 20.04 -6.07 3.71
CA LEU A 391 20.28 -6.17 5.16
C LEU A 391 20.76 -7.57 5.58
N ASP A 392 20.16 -8.63 5.02
CA ASP A 392 20.59 -9.99 5.27
C ASP A 392 22.02 -10.23 4.78
N TYR A 393 22.38 -9.70 3.61
CA TYR A 393 23.74 -9.78 3.10
C TYR A 393 24.74 -9.05 4.00
N LEU A 394 24.42 -7.84 4.46
CA LEU A 394 25.27 -7.10 5.39
C LEU A 394 25.42 -7.82 6.74
N SER A 395 24.35 -8.41 7.24
CA SER A 395 24.34 -9.21 8.48
C SER A 395 25.22 -10.45 8.34
N ASP A 396 25.17 -11.15 7.22
CA ASP A 396 25.98 -12.36 6.95
C ASP A 396 27.46 -12.01 6.81
N GLN A 397 27.78 -10.92 6.13
CA GLN A 397 29.15 -10.39 6.04
C GLN A 397 29.70 -9.97 7.40
N SER A 398 28.90 -9.35 8.26
CA SER A 398 29.32 -8.96 9.61
C SER A 398 29.61 -10.17 10.50
N LYS A 399 28.81 -11.23 10.40
CA LYS A 399 29.04 -12.51 11.09
C LYS A 399 30.32 -13.19 10.59
N SER A 400 30.53 -13.22 9.29
CA SER A 400 31.75 -13.75 8.66
C SER A 400 33.01 -13.01 9.12
N MET A 401 32.97 -11.67 9.18
CA MET A 401 34.06 -10.86 9.71
C MET A 401 34.31 -11.10 11.20
N SER A 402 33.28 -11.24 11.99
CA SER A 402 33.42 -11.53 13.43
C SER A 402 34.04 -12.90 13.71
N VAL A 403 33.78 -13.89 12.87
CA VAL A 403 34.41 -15.23 12.94
C VAL A 403 35.87 -15.14 12.53
N LEU A 404 36.21 -14.41 11.46
CA LEU A 404 37.60 -14.20 11.04
C LEU A 404 38.41 -13.46 12.10
N TYR A 405 37.84 -12.46 12.76
CA TYR A 405 38.50 -11.75 13.88
C TYR A 405 38.74 -12.69 15.10
N ARG A 406 37.82 -13.59 15.40
CA ARG A 406 37.99 -14.56 16.49
C ARG A 406 39.05 -15.64 16.18
N THR A 407 39.18 -16.04 14.94
CA THR A 407 40.19 -17.03 14.49
C THR A 407 41.57 -16.45 14.31
N GLN A 408 41.73 -15.12 14.25
CA GLN A 408 43.06 -14.47 14.21
C GLN A 408 43.59 -14.08 15.60
N ILE A 409 42.77 -14.18 16.67
CA ILE A 409 43.16 -13.82 18.04
C ILE A 409 43.31 -15.09 18.91
N SER A 410 43.00 -16.27 18.42
CA SER A 410 43.27 -17.56 19.01
C SER A 410 44.49 -18.20 18.34
#